data_e9ac65569fcef4396d67af181efe3f44
#
_entry.id   e9ac65569fcef4396d67af181efe3f44
#
_cell.length_a   1.000
_cell.length_b   1.000
_cell.length_c   1.000
_cell.angle_alpha   90.00
_cell.angle_beta   90.00
_cell.angle_gamma   90.00
#
_symmetry.space_group_name_H-M   'P 1'
#
loop_
_entity.id
_entity.type
_entity.pdbx_description
1 polymer ?
#
loop_
_entity_poly.entity_id
_entity_poly.type
_entity_poly.pdbx_seq_one_letter_code
_entity_poly.pdbx_strand_id
1 'polypeptide(L)'
;MPKTTYHIQLKGYVGGEDFDRKSVDSLLANQSGKRVNVLIDSLGGSLATGLSISAAFKQHGDVAVHFVGLNASAATIASLGAAHISIDAGAMYLVHKCSMAFFEWGSLNADQFATLIADCEKVKADLDKLDQNCAQLYAARCKRKPEELLTLMKVGGWLSAK
;
A
#
# COMPACT_ATOMS: atom_id res chain seq x y z
N MET A 1 -14.12 -25.39 11.75
CA MET A 1 -12.98 -25.12 10.86
C MET A 1 -11.73 -24.92 11.71
N PRO A 2 -10.56 -25.44 11.32
CA PRO A 2 -9.34 -25.17 12.09
C PRO A 2 -9.06 -23.68 12.11
N LYS A 3 -8.69 -23.14 13.29
CA LYS A 3 -8.39 -21.73 13.48
C LYS A 3 -7.08 -21.40 12.73
N THR A 4 -7.12 -20.51 11.75
CA THR A 4 -5.92 -20.07 11.05
C THR A 4 -4.99 -19.34 12.01
N THR A 5 -3.75 -19.80 12.14
CA THR A 5 -2.72 -19.10 12.92
C THR A 5 -2.00 -18.11 12.02
N TYR A 6 -1.97 -16.85 12.41
CA TYR A 6 -1.21 -15.80 11.72
C TYR A 6 0.19 -15.68 12.34
N HIS A 7 1.20 -15.74 11.49
CA HIS A 7 2.61 -15.61 11.88
C HIS A 7 3.00 -14.14 12.00
N ILE A 8 2.38 -13.29 11.19
CA ILE A 8 2.61 -11.84 11.14
C ILE A 8 1.23 -11.15 11.24
N GLN A 9 1.15 -10.11 12.07
CA GLN A 9 -0.01 -9.23 12.14
C GLN A 9 0.46 -7.80 11.93
N LEU A 10 0.00 -7.18 10.84
CA LEU A 10 0.36 -5.83 10.42
C LEU A 10 -0.85 -4.92 10.64
N LYS A 11 -0.74 -4.02 11.61
CA LYS A 11 -1.84 -3.15 12.04
C LYS A 11 -1.40 -1.71 12.15
N GLY A 12 -2.37 -0.79 12.10
CA GLY A 12 -2.11 0.63 12.29
C GLY A 12 -1.40 1.28 11.10
N TYR A 13 -0.48 2.20 11.35
CA TYR A 13 0.20 3.00 10.33
C TYR A 13 1.31 2.21 9.63
N VAL A 14 1.27 2.10 8.30
CA VAL A 14 2.35 1.49 7.51
C VAL A 14 3.62 2.33 7.64
N GLY A 15 4.66 1.76 8.25
CA GLY A 15 5.88 2.46 8.68
C GLY A 15 5.93 2.75 10.17
N GLY A 16 4.88 2.41 10.93
CA GLY A 16 4.86 2.43 12.39
C GLY A 16 5.35 1.11 13.01
N GLU A 17 5.38 1.04 14.32
CA GLU A 17 5.95 -0.10 15.08
C GLU A 17 5.32 -1.45 14.74
N ASP A 18 3.99 -1.49 14.54
CA ASP A 18 3.25 -2.71 14.25
C ASP A 18 3.14 -3.02 12.74
N PHE A 19 3.76 -2.19 11.90
CA PHE A 19 3.73 -2.34 10.44
C PHE A 19 5.03 -1.84 9.80
N ASP A 20 6.16 -2.38 10.20
CA ASP A 20 7.48 -1.98 9.69
C ASP A 20 8.20 -3.10 8.91
N ARG A 21 9.12 -2.70 8.05
CA ARG A 21 9.89 -3.62 7.22
C ARG A 21 10.83 -4.52 8.01
N LYS A 22 11.47 -4.01 9.06
CA LYS A 22 12.47 -4.75 9.86
C LYS A 22 11.82 -5.92 10.59
N SER A 23 10.67 -5.68 11.21
CA SER A 23 9.88 -6.72 11.88
C SER A 23 9.42 -7.80 10.89
N VAL A 24 8.95 -7.39 9.70
CA VAL A 24 8.57 -8.33 8.64
C VAL A 24 9.75 -9.19 8.20
N ASP A 25 10.92 -8.60 7.93
CA ASP A 25 12.11 -9.36 7.52
C ASP A 25 12.53 -10.39 8.57
N SER A 26 12.52 -10.01 9.85
CA SER A 26 12.86 -10.91 10.95
C SER A 26 11.91 -12.09 11.07
N LEU A 27 10.60 -11.84 10.90
CA LEU A 27 9.59 -12.90 10.95
C LEU A 27 9.63 -13.81 9.72
N LEU A 28 9.89 -13.27 8.53
CA LEU A 28 10.06 -14.05 7.30
C LEU A 28 11.31 -14.95 7.36
N ALA A 29 12.43 -14.43 7.90
CA ALA A 29 13.66 -15.20 8.07
C ALA A 29 13.46 -16.41 8.99
N ASN A 30 12.67 -16.26 10.06
CA ASN A 30 12.33 -17.36 10.98
C ASN A 30 11.41 -18.41 10.36
N GLN A 31 10.79 -18.12 9.22
CA GLN A 31 9.88 -19.00 8.48
C GLN A 31 10.43 -19.37 7.09
N SER A 32 11.73 -19.32 6.89
CA SER A 32 12.36 -19.62 5.60
C SER A 32 11.90 -20.97 5.03
N GLY A 33 11.45 -20.94 3.78
CA GLY A 33 10.93 -22.13 3.06
C GLY A 33 9.58 -22.65 3.55
N LYS A 34 8.89 -21.93 4.44
CA LYS A 34 7.56 -22.31 4.94
C LYS A 34 6.51 -21.26 4.56
N ARG A 35 5.25 -21.72 4.52
CA ARG A 35 4.11 -20.82 4.32
C ARG A 35 3.97 -19.83 5.49
N VAL A 36 3.86 -18.56 5.16
CA VAL A 36 3.62 -17.49 6.14
C VAL A 36 2.23 -16.92 5.95
N ASN A 37 1.42 -16.98 7.01
CA ASN A 37 0.11 -16.34 7.05
C ASN A 37 0.24 -14.97 7.70
N VAL A 38 -0.23 -13.93 7.01
CA VAL A 38 -0.18 -12.53 7.41
C VAL A 38 -1.59 -11.98 7.54
N LEU A 39 -1.89 -11.35 8.68
CA LEU A 39 -3.11 -10.58 8.88
C LEU A 39 -2.81 -9.10 8.65
N ILE A 40 -3.66 -8.40 7.89
CA ILE A 40 -3.55 -6.94 7.70
C ILE A 40 -4.86 -6.26 8.11
N ASP A 41 -4.72 -5.20 8.93
CA ASP A 41 -5.80 -4.30 9.36
C ASP A 41 -5.21 -2.88 9.48
N SER A 42 -5.25 -2.10 8.37
CA SER A 42 -4.54 -0.83 8.29
C SER A 42 -5.12 0.12 7.25
N LEU A 43 -5.28 1.37 7.62
CA LEU A 43 -5.69 2.45 6.71
C LEU A 43 -4.55 2.99 5.83
N GLY A 44 -3.35 2.41 5.92
CA GLY A 44 -2.21 2.82 5.10
C GLY A 44 -1.17 3.64 5.84
N GLY A 45 -0.38 4.39 5.09
CA GLY A 45 0.75 5.18 5.60
C GLY A 45 1.83 5.35 4.55
N SER A 46 3.08 5.02 4.89
CA SER A 46 4.24 5.15 4.01
C SER A 46 4.16 4.20 2.80
N LEU A 47 4.06 4.79 1.61
CA LEU A 47 4.14 4.03 0.35
C LEU A 47 5.48 3.30 0.21
N ALA A 48 6.59 3.94 0.61
CA ALA A 48 7.93 3.34 0.54
C ALA A 48 8.01 2.06 1.37
N THR A 49 7.46 2.07 2.59
CA THR A 49 7.39 0.88 3.45
C THR A 49 6.48 -0.18 2.84
N GLY A 50 5.32 0.20 2.30
CA GLY A 50 4.40 -0.71 1.62
C GLY A 50 5.05 -1.44 0.45
N LEU A 51 5.72 -0.71 -0.45
CA LEU A 51 6.47 -1.27 -1.58
C LEU A 51 7.60 -2.21 -1.12
N SER A 52 8.31 -1.81 -0.08
CA SER A 52 9.42 -2.59 0.50
C SER A 52 8.93 -3.92 1.08
N ILE A 53 7.82 -3.93 1.81
CA ILE A 53 7.21 -5.14 2.37
C ILE A 53 6.65 -6.03 1.25
N SER A 54 6.02 -5.44 0.23
CA SER A 54 5.59 -6.17 -0.97
C SER A 54 6.75 -6.93 -1.62
N ALA A 55 7.90 -6.29 -1.77
CA ALA A 55 9.11 -6.93 -2.29
C ALA A 55 9.59 -8.10 -1.40
N ALA A 56 9.55 -7.93 -0.06
CA ALA A 56 9.91 -9.00 0.87
C ALA A 56 8.98 -10.21 0.76
N PHE A 57 7.68 -10.00 0.67
CA PHE A 57 6.70 -11.08 0.47
C PHE A 57 6.94 -11.82 -0.84
N LYS A 58 7.20 -11.07 -1.92
CA LYS A 58 7.53 -11.67 -3.23
C LYS A 58 8.81 -12.50 -3.18
N GLN A 59 9.84 -12.03 -2.49
CA GLN A 59 11.11 -12.74 -2.33
C GLN A 59 10.95 -14.02 -1.49
N HIS A 60 10.15 -13.98 -0.43
CA HIS A 60 9.86 -15.17 0.39
C HIS A 60 9.11 -16.25 -0.41
N GLY A 61 8.18 -15.87 -1.27
CA GLY A 61 7.45 -16.72 -2.21
C GLY A 61 6.11 -17.24 -1.69
N ASP A 62 6.07 -17.99 -0.58
CA ASP A 62 4.81 -18.56 -0.05
C ASP A 62 4.25 -17.73 1.11
N VAL A 63 3.77 -16.53 0.78
CA VAL A 63 3.06 -15.65 1.72
C VAL A 63 1.57 -15.61 1.38
N ALA A 64 0.73 -15.79 2.38
CA ALA A 64 -0.72 -15.64 2.29
C ALA A 64 -1.19 -14.48 3.17
N VAL A 65 -1.70 -13.42 2.55
CA VAL A 65 -2.28 -12.27 3.23
C VAL A 65 -3.79 -12.45 3.38
N HIS A 66 -4.31 -12.12 4.56
CA HIS A 66 -5.72 -12.03 4.85
C HIS A 66 -6.05 -10.65 5.41
N PHE A 67 -6.97 -9.95 4.77
CA PHE A 67 -7.44 -8.64 5.21
C PHE A 67 -8.66 -8.77 6.11
N VAL A 68 -8.65 -8.02 7.22
CA VAL A 68 -9.81 -7.84 8.12
C VAL A 68 -10.03 -6.35 8.34
N GLY A 69 -11.24 -5.96 8.75
CA GLY A 69 -11.55 -4.55 9.06
C GLY A 69 -11.50 -3.62 7.85
N LEU A 70 -10.83 -2.47 7.99
CA LEU A 70 -10.72 -1.44 6.96
C LEU A 70 -9.28 -1.35 6.47
N ASN A 71 -9.08 -1.59 5.18
CA ASN A 71 -7.74 -1.61 4.59
C ASN A 71 -7.62 -0.65 3.42
N ALA A 72 -6.61 0.21 3.44
CA ALA A 72 -6.47 1.26 2.45
C ALA A 72 -5.01 1.57 2.08
N SER A 73 -4.83 2.19 0.90
CA SER A 73 -3.58 2.88 0.56
C SER A 73 -2.35 1.95 0.59
N ALA A 74 -1.26 2.38 1.25
CA ALA A 74 0.00 1.63 1.34
C ALA A 74 -0.15 0.23 1.95
N ALA A 75 -1.17 -0.03 2.79
CA ALA A 75 -1.43 -1.36 3.33
C ALA A 75 -1.85 -2.34 2.24
N THR A 76 -2.61 -1.87 1.24
CA THR A 76 -3.02 -2.68 0.09
C THR A 76 -1.84 -2.96 -0.83
N ILE A 77 -0.94 -1.98 -1.03
CA ILE A 77 0.31 -2.14 -1.80
C ILE A 77 1.21 -3.20 -1.15
N ALA A 78 1.36 -3.18 0.18
CA ALA A 78 2.19 -4.15 0.91
C ALA A 78 1.79 -5.60 0.61
N SER A 79 0.51 -5.87 0.40
CA SER A 79 0.01 -7.22 0.12
C SER A 79 0.33 -7.75 -1.28
N LEU A 80 0.61 -6.87 -2.26
CA LEU A 80 0.66 -7.25 -3.68
C LEU A 80 1.78 -8.25 -4.01
N GLY A 81 2.82 -8.33 -3.18
CA GLY A 81 3.88 -9.33 -3.31
C GLY A 81 3.54 -10.72 -2.77
N ALA A 82 2.41 -10.87 -2.08
CA ALA A 82 1.99 -12.16 -1.53
C ALA A 82 1.52 -13.12 -2.63
N ALA A 83 1.78 -14.43 -2.45
CA ALA A 83 1.30 -15.46 -3.35
C ALA A 83 -0.24 -15.54 -3.33
N HIS A 84 -0.83 -15.42 -2.13
CA HIS A 84 -2.27 -15.47 -1.93
C HIS A 84 -2.76 -14.23 -1.19
N ILE A 85 -3.88 -13.67 -1.63
CA ILE A 85 -4.58 -12.58 -0.95
C ILE A 85 -6.04 -12.99 -0.78
N SER A 86 -6.55 -12.81 0.41
CA SER A 86 -7.95 -13.02 0.76
C SER A 86 -8.44 -11.87 1.63
N ILE A 87 -9.75 -11.69 1.67
CA ILE A 87 -10.40 -10.63 2.45
C ILE A 87 -11.59 -11.24 3.21
N ASP A 88 -11.77 -10.84 4.45
CA ASP A 88 -12.94 -11.21 5.24
C ASP A 88 -14.22 -10.63 4.61
N ALA A 89 -15.33 -11.35 4.73
CA ALA A 89 -16.60 -10.97 4.11
C ALA A 89 -17.13 -9.60 4.56
N GLY A 90 -16.78 -9.17 5.77
CA GLY A 90 -17.15 -7.86 6.34
C GLY A 90 -16.09 -6.79 6.18
N ALA A 91 -14.92 -7.14 5.65
CA ALA A 91 -13.84 -6.18 5.48
C ALA A 91 -14.02 -5.33 4.22
N MET A 92 -13.40 -4.14 4.25
CA MET A 92 -13.44 -3.18 3.15
C MET A 92 -12.02 -2.89 2.67
N TYR A 93 -11.90 -2.55 1.39
CA TYR A 93 -10.64 -2.31 0.71
C TYR A 93 -10.71 -1.02 -0.10
N LEU A 94 -9.70 -0.15 -0.01
CA LEU A 94 -9.68 1.11 -0.71
C LEU A 94 -8.35 1.34 -1.41
N VAL A 95 -8.41 1.68 -2.68
CA VAL A 95 -7.29 2.16 -3.48
C VAL A 95 -7.54 3.63 -3.84
N HIS A 96 -6.48 4.43 -3.78
CA HIS A 96 -6.55 5.84 -4.16
C HIS A 96 -5.21 6.31 -4.70
N LYS A 97 -5.20 7.48 -5.32
CA LYS A 97 -3.98 8.13 -5.81
C LYS A 97 -3.03 8.46 -4.66
N CYS A 98 -1.74 8.46 -4.97
CA CYS A 98 -0.71 8.89 -4.04
C CYS A 98 -0.92 10.36 -3.66
N SER A 99 -0.63 10.68 -2.41
CA SER A 99 -0.72 12.05 -1.89
C SER A 99 0.49 12.37 -1.04
N MET A 100 0.81 13.64 -0.98
CA MET A 100 1.84 14.20 -0.12
C MET A 100 1.26 15.34 0.70
N ALA A 101 1.65 15.46 1.96
CA ALA A 101 1.29 16.62 2.76
C ALA A 101 2.00 17.85 2.19
N PHE A 102 1.24 18.93 2.04
CA PHE A 102 1.72 20.23 1.60
C PHE A 102 1.37 21.29 2.64
N PHE A 103 2.35 22.06 3.02
CA PHE A 103 2.18 23.17 3.96
C PHE A 103 2.94 24.38 3.43
N GLU A 104 2.27 25.51 3.29
CA GLU A 104 2.85 26.80 2.99
C GLU A 104 2.38 27.82 4.01
N TRP A 105 3.28 28.65 4.49
CA TRP A 105 2.97 29.62 5.54
C TRP A 105 3.70 30.93 5.29
N GLY A 106 3.00 32.05 5.45
CA GLY A 106 3.57 33.38 5.37
C GLY A 106 3.09 34.19 4.18
N SER A 107 3.84 35.24 3.85
CA SER A 107 3.57 36.14 2.71
C SER A 107 4.64 35.92 1.64
N LEU A 108 4.23 35.76 0.40
CA LEU A 108 5.11 35.56 -0.75
C LEU A 108 4.99 36.74 -1.71
N ASN A 109 6.11 37.16 -2.29
CA ASN A 109 6.11 38.05 -3.44
C ASN A 109 5.94 37.30 -4.77
N ALA A 110 5.85 38.00 -5.89
CA ALA A 110 5.60 37.41 -7.21
C ALA A 110 6.65 36.37 -7.62
N ASP A 111 7.94 36.61 -7.36
CA ASP A 111 9.03 35.69 -7.72
C ASP A 111 8.98 34.40 -6.87
N GLN A 112 8.66 34.54 -5.60
CA GLN A 112 8.48 33.42 -4.68
C GLN A 112 7.26 32.57 -5.07
N PHE A 113 6.15 33.19 -5.50
CA PHE A 113 5.01 32.45 -6.05
C PHE A 113 5.39 31.70 -7.34
N ALA A 114 6.17 32.30 -8.24
CA ALA A 114 6.61 31.62 -9.44
C ALA A 114 7.46 30.36 -9.12
N THR A 115 8.36 30.45 -8.14
CA THR A 115 9.16 29.33 -7.66
C THR A 115 8.26 28.24 -7.06
N LEU A 116 7.33 28.61 -6.17
CA LEU A 116 6.38 27.67 -5.55
C LEU A 116 5.55 26.91 -6.60
N ILE A 117 5.05 27.61 -7.63
CA ILE A 117 4.31 26.97 -8.72
C ILE A 117 5.18 25.93 -9.44
N ALA A 118 6.41 26.28 -9.78
CA ALA A 118 7.35 25.36 -10.44
C ALA A 118 7.64 24.12 -9.57
N ASP A 119 7.82 24.31 -8.28
CA ASP A 119 8.03 23.19 -7.33
C ASP A 119 6.77 22.32 -7.20
N CYS A 120 5.59 22.91 -7.16
CA CYS A 120 4.32 22.18 -7.17
C CYS A 120 4.14 21.35 -8.45
N GLU A 121 4.48 21.88 -9.61
CA GLU A 121 4.43 21.15 -10.89
C GLU A 121 5.37 19.95 -10.90
N LYS A 122 6.58 20.09 -10.34
CA LYS A 122 7.54 19.00 -10.19
C LYS A 122 7.00 17.91 -9.27
N VAL A 123 6.50 18.29 -8.09
CA VAL A 123 5.88 17.35 -7.14
C VAL A 123 4.70 16.62 -7.77
N LYS A 124 3.85 17.35 -8.50
CA LYS A 124 2.73 16.74 -9.23
C LYS A 124 3.21 15.69 -10.23
N ALA A 125 4.25 15.98 -11.00
CA ALA A 125 4.82 15.04 -11.96
C ALA A 125 5.37 13.78 -11.28
N ASP A 126 5.98 13.91 -10.11
CA ASP A 126 6.48 12.76 -9.34
C ASP A 126 5.33 11.93 -8.74
N LEU A 127 4.27 12.56 -8.25
CA LEU A 127 3.05 11.86 -7.81
C LEU A 127 2.38 11.10 -8.95
N ASP A 128 2.32 11.67 -10.16
CA ASP A 128 1.77 10.99 -11.34
C ASP A 128 2.59 9.73 -11.70
N LYS A 129 3.93 9.76 -11.55
CA LYS A 129 4.79 8.56 -11.73
C LYS A 129 4.51 7.49 -10.66
N LEU A 130 4.36 7.90 -9.41
CA LEU A 130 4.02 6.97 -8.32
C LEU A 130 2.65 6.33 -8.55
N ASP A 131 1.66 7.09 -8.98
CA ASP A 131 0.33 6.59 -9.33
C ASP A 131 0.40 5.55 -10.45
N GLN A 132 1.17 5.83 -11.50
CA GLN A 132 1.37 4.88 -12.60
C GLN A 132 2.01 3.58 -12.11
N ASN A 133 3.04 3.67 -11.27
CA ASN A 133 3.69 2.48 -10.70
C ASN A 133 2.71 1.67 -9.84
N CYS A 134 1.95 2.31 -8.96
CA CYS A 134 0.95 1.63 -8.13
C CYS A 134 -0.14 0.98 -8.99
N ALA A 135 -0.63 1.68 -10.01
CA ALA A 135 -1.63 1.14 -10.93
C ALA A 135 -1.12 -0.09 -11.70
N GLN A 136 0.15 -0.10 -12.11
CA GLN A 136 0.78 -1.27 -12.74
C GLN A 136 0.84 -2.47 -11.79
N LEU A 137 1.20 -2.25 -10.51
CA LEU A 137 1.24 -3.32 -9.51
C LEU A 137 -0.15 -3.92 -9.26
N TYR A 138 -1.17 -3.09 -9.09
CA TYR A 138 -2.56 -3.56 -8.97
C TYR A 138 -3.03 -4.28 -10.24
N ALA A 139 -2.76 -3.71 -11.41
CA ALA A 139 -3.15 -4.26 -12.70
C ALA A 139 -2.58 -5.66 -12.92
N ALA A 140 -1.29 -5.84 -12.62
CA ALA A 140 -0.63 -7.15 -12.68
C ALA A 140 -1.30 -8.17 -11.74
N ARG A 141 -1.70 -7.74 -10.54
CA ARG A 141 -2.37 -8.60 -9.56
C ARG A 141 -3.78 -8.98 -9.98
N CYS A 142 -4.55 -8.01 -10.47
CA CYS A 142 -5.96 -8.19 -10.86
C CYS A 142 -6.13 -8.68 -12.32
N LYS A 143 -5.04 -8.81 -13.09
CA LYS A 143 -5.07 -9.13 -14.53
C LYS A 143 -5.94 -8.15 -15.33
N ARG A 144 -5.83 -6.87 -15.00
CA ARG A 144 -6.54 -5.75 -15.64
C ARG A 144 -5.55 -4.78 -16.28
N LYS A 145 -6.05 -3.80 -17.02
CA LYS A 145 -5.22 -2.75 -17.62
C LYS A 145 -4.87 -1.67 -16.59
N PRO A 146 -3.64 -1.12 -16.61
CA PRO A 146 -3.25 -0.06 -15.67
C PRO A 146 -4.16 1.17 -15.71
N GLU A 147 -4.70 1.53 -16.87
CA GLU A 147 -5.60 2.67 -17.06
C GLU A 147 -6.93 2.51 -16.29
N GLU A 148 -7.42 1.27 -16.20
CA GLU A 148 -8.61 0.95 -15.40
C GLU A 148 -8.34 1.18 -13.90
N LEU A 149 -7.15 0.77 -13.44
CA LEU A 149 -6.74 0.96 -12.05
C LEU A 149 -6.45 2.42 -11.73
N LEU A 150 -5.85 3.19 -12.65
CA LEU A 150 -5.69 4.64 -12.50
C LEU A 150 -7.04 5.34 -12.37
N THR A 151 -8.04 4.93 -13.16
CA THR A 151 -9.40 5.45 -13.07
C THR A 151 -10.03 5.11 -11.71
N LEU A 152 -9.91 3.86 -11.26
CA LEU A 152 -10.40 3.43 -9.95
C LEU A 152 -9.73 4.21 -8.81
N MET A 153 -8.41 4.36 -8.86
CA MET A 153 -7.64 5.15 -7.88
C MET A 153 -8.05 6.62 -7.86
N LYS A 154 -8.39 7.20 -9.01
CA LYS A 154 -8.85 8.59 -9.13
C LYS A 154 -10.24 8.78 -8.53
N VAL A 155 -11.15 7.85 -8.76
CA VAL A 155 -12.51 7.88 -8.20
C VAL A 155 -12.46 7.67 -6.70
N GLY A 156 -11.60 6.76 -6.24
CA GLY A 156 -11.55 6.33 -4.85
C GLY A 156 -12.80 5.58 -4.43
N GLY A 157 -12.99 5.43 -3.14
CA GLY A 157 -14.15 4.77 -2.55
C GLY A 157 -13.84 3.35 -2.06
N TRP A 158 -14.67 2.91 -1.13
CA TRP A 158 -14.53 1.62 -0.51
C TRP A 158 -15.08 0.49 -1.39
N LEU A 159 -14.29 -0.54 -1.55
CA LEU A 159 -14.66 -1.79 -2.22
C LEU A 159 -15.01 -2.84 -1.16
N SER A 160 -16.06 -3.60 -1.38
CA SER A 160 -16.44 -4.73 -0.52
C SER A 160 -15.83 -6.04 -1.05
N ALA A 161 -15.88 -7.08 -0.22
CA ALA A 161 -15.47 -8.44 -0.59
C ALA A 161 -16.42 -9.14 -1.59
N LYS A 162 -17.54 -8.50 -1.92
CA LYS A 162 -18.61 -9.03 -2.80
C LYS A 162 -18.54 -8.43 -4.18
#